data_565c85697804d152e86ce2194ce0fdd9
#
_entry.id   565c85697804d152e86ce2194ce0fdd9
#
_cell.length_a   1.000
_cell.length_b   1.000
_cell.length_c   1.000
_cell.angle_alpha   90.00
_cell.angle_beta   90.00
_cell.angle_gamma   90.00
#
_symmetry.space_group_name_H-M   'P 1'
#
loop_
_entity.id
_entity.type
_entity.pdbx_description
1 polymer ?
#
loop_
_entity_poly.entity_id
_entity_poly.type
_entity_poly.pdbx_seq_one_letter_code
_entity_poly.pdbx_strand_id
1 'polypeptide(L)'
;MASRPNAASVEAEAAAALARLRSALDAAFATVPHSAAPSESQSADFARLMRAALTQAAAEDTLLTPAQCEGAANGYRRHLLIADPQGRYAAAALVWQPGQASPVHGHRTWCGYAVLDGALRETLYAWDEATEHAQPLRTQAREAGAVSYVRAGLNAIHRLANDGARPAVSLHVYGVAGEHIATGVNRLVTARH
;
A
#
# COMPACT_ATOMS: atom_id res chain seq x y z
N MET A 1 17.56 16.02 28.54
CA MET A 1 18.00 15.64 27.17
C MET A 1 17.68 14.15 27.02
N ALA A 2 16.69 13.79 26.21
CA ALA A 2 16.45 12.38 25.90
C ALA A 2 17.57 11.88 24.98
N SER A 3 18.24 10.80 25.36
CA SER A 3 19.25 10.14 24.51
C SER A 3 18.61 9.72 23.19
N ARG A 4 19.25 10.02 22.07
CA ARG A 4 18.85 9.46 20.78
C ARG A 4 18.89 7.93 20.88
N PRO A 5 17.81 7.24 20.43
CA PRO A 5 17.83 5.78 20.42
C PRO A 5 19.01 5.29 19.57
N ASN A 6 19.67 4.21 20.00
CA ASN A 6 20.75 3.62 19.22
C ASN A 6 20.14 2.83 18.04
N ALA A 7 20.95 2.58 16.99
CA ALA A 7 20.50 1.89 15.76
C ALA A 7 19.86 0.53 16.06
N ALA A 8 20.41 -0.24 17.00
CA ALA A 8 19.89 -1.56 17.39
C ALA A 8 18.51 -1.47 18.05
N SER A 9 18.23 -0.41 18.83
CA SER A 9 16.92 -0.18 19.42
C SER A 9 15.89 0.14 18.33
N VAL A 10 16.24 1.01 17.38
CA VAL A 10 15.35 1.35 16.24
C VAL A 10 15.01 0.13 15.38
N GLU A 11 15.99 -0.71 15.09
CA GLU A 11 15.77 -1.95 14.33
C GLU A 11 14.86 -2.94 15.10
N ALA A 12 15.07 -3.10 16.41
CA ALA A 12 14.25 -3.98 17.25
C ALA A 12 12.80 -3.48 17.36
N GLU A 13 12.59 -2.17 17.49
CA GLU A 13 11.26 -1.57 17.53
C GLU A 13 10.52 -1.73 16.19
N ALA A 14 11.21 -1.49 15.05
CA ALA A 14 10.66 -1.70 13.72
C ALA A 14 10.32 -3.18 13.48
N ALA A 15 11.18 -4.10 13.89
CA ALA A 15 10.91 -5.54 13.79
C ALA A 15 9.66 -5.93 14.60
N ALA A 16 9.50 -5.39 15.81
CA ALA A 16 8.32 -5.65 16.65
C ALA A 16 7.04 -5.07 16.03
N ALA A 17 7.09 -3.87 15.45
CA ALA A 17 5.97 -3.26 14.75
C ALA A 17 5.57 -4.06 13.49
N LEU A 18 6.53 -4.50 12.70
CA LEU A 18 6.30 -5.37 11.55
C LEU A 18 5.74 -6.74 11.94
N ALA A 19 6.15 -7.29 13.10
CA ALA A 19 5.58 -8.54 13.62
C ALA A 19 4.10 -8.35 14.02
N ARG A 20 3.72 -7.22 14.60
CA ARG A 20 2.31 -6.88 14.88
C ARG A 20 1.49 -6.76 13.59
N LEU A 21 2.01 -6.06 12.59
CA LEU A 21 1.36 -5.98 11.27
C LEU A 21 1.18 -7.37 10.66
N ARG A 22 2.21 -8.22 10.66
CA ARG A 22 2.13 -9.60 10.16
C ARG A 22 1.03 -10.38 10.88
N SER A 23 0.98 -10.34 12.21
CA SER A 23 -0.04 -11.03 13.00
C SER A 23 -1.46 -10.57 12.64
N ALA A 24 -1.67 -9.27 12.43
CA ALA A 24 -2.96 -8.72 12.03
C ALA A 24 -3.36 -9.16 10.60
N LEU A 25 -2.40 -9.20 9.66
CA LEU A 25 -2.63 -9.71 8.31
C LEU A 25 -2.95 -11.21 8.33
N ASP A 26 -2.20 -12.03 9.07
CA ASP A 26 -2.45 -13.47 9.20
C ASP A 26 -3.82 -13.75 9.82
N ALA A 27 -4.23 -12.96 10.83
CA ALA A 27 -5.58 -13.05 11.41
C ALA A 27 -6.68 -12.74 10.40
N ALA A 28 -6.47 -11.75 9.52
CA ALA A 28 -7.41 -11.44 8.44
C ALA A 28 -7.54 -12.62 7.46
N PHE A 29 -6.43 -13.27 7.10
CA PHE A 29 -6.46 -14.45 6.24
C PHE A 29 -7.11 -15.66 6.90
N ALA A 30 -7.03 -15.82 8.23
CA ALA A 30 -7.68 -16.90 8.94
C ALA A 30 -9.23 -16.82 8.88
N THR A 31 -9.79 -15.65 8.58
CA THR A 31 -11.26 -15.47 8.45
C THR A 31 -11.79 -15.82 7.05
N VAL A 32 -10.91 -15.97 6.06
CA VAL A 32 -11.29 -16.28 4.67
C VAL A 32 -10.96 -17.75 4.40
N PRO A 33 -11.93 -18.62 4.08
CA PRO A 33 -11.65 -19.98 3.66
C PRO A 33 -10.70 -19.98 2.46
N HIS A 34 -9.79 -20.93 2.41
CA HIS A 34 -8.86 -21.16 1.30
C HIS A 34 -9.57 -21.61 -0.01
N SER A 35 -10.87 -21.41 -0.12
CA SER A 35 -11.66 -21.75 -1.30
C SER A 35 -11.59 -20.66 -2.38
N ALA A 36 -11.66 -21.07 -3.62
CA ALA A 36 -11.40 -20.27 -4.80
C ALA A 36 -12.34 -19.05 -5.03
N ALA A 37 -13.42 -18.91 -4.25
CA ALA A 37 -14.33 -17.75 -4.33
C ALA A 37 -14.93 -17.44 -2.95
N PRO A 38 -14.40 -16.47 -2.20
CA PRO A 38 -15.01 -16.03 -0.95
C PRO A 38 -16.40 -15.41 -1.21
N SER A 39 -17.35 -15.64 -0.30
CA SER A 39 -18.67 -14.96 -0.36
C SER A 39 -18.51 -13.45 -0.25
N GLU A 40 -19.54 -12.68 -0.61
CA GLU A 40 -19.51 -11.22 -0.48
C GLU A 40 -19.25 -10.76 0.97
N SER A 41 -19.87 -11.42 1.95
CA SER A 41 -19.66 -11.13 3.37
C SER A 41 -18.21 -11.40 3.81
N GLN A 42 -17.64 -12.55 3.43
CA GLN A 42 -16.24 -12.87 3.70
C GLN A 42 -15.27 -11.86 3.07
N SER A 43 -15.57 -11.42 1.85
CA SER A 43 -14.79 -10.38 1.17
C SER A 43 -14.90 -9.02 1.86
N ALA A 44 -16.06 -8.67 2.42
CA ALA A 44 -16.27 -7.45 3.18
C ALA A 44 -15.55 -7.48 4.54
N ASP A 45 -15.61 -8.62 5.24
CA ASP A 45 -14.89 -8.81 6.51
C ASP A 45 -13.39 -8.77 6.31
N PHE A 46 -12.86 -9.42 5.27
CA PHE A 46 -11.45 -9.34 4.92
C PHE A 46 -11.03 -7.89 4.66
N ALA A 47 -11.78 -7.13 3.85
CA ALA A 47 -11.51 -5.74 3.57
C ALA A 47 -11.53 -4.86 4.84
N ARG A 48 -12.45 -5.14 5.77
CA ARG A 48 -12.54 -4.46 7.07
C ARG A 48 -11.30 -4.74 7.92
N LEU A 49 -10.88 -6.00 8.02
CA LEU A 49 -9.71 -6.42 8.78
C LEU A 49 -8.41 -5.87 8.18
N MET A 50 -8.28 -5.87 6.85
CA MET A 50 -7.14 -5.26 6.17
C MET A 50 -7.03 -3.76 6.45
N ARG A 51 -8.16 -3.03 6.40
CA ARG A 51 -8.16 -1.60 6.78
C ARG A 51 -7.77 -1.40 8.24
N ALA A 52 -8.27 -2.23 9.15
CA ALA A 52 -7.91 -2.14 10.57
C ALA A 52 -6.41 -2.38 10.81
N ALA A 53 -5.83 -3.40 10.16
CA ALA A 53 -4.41 -3.69 10.22
C ALA A 53 -3.55 -2.52 9.70
N LEU A 54 -3.96 -1.92 8.57
CA LEU A 54 -3.29 -0.77 7.98
C LEU A 54 -3.43 0.49 8.86
N THR A 55 -4.60 0.72 9.46
CA THR A 55 -4.82 1.83 10.39
C THR A 55 -3.93 1.70 11.63
N GLN A 56 -3.83 0.49 12.18
CA GLN A 56 -2.95 0.23 13.31
C GLN A 56 -1.47 0.44 12.92
N ALA A 57 -1.04 -0.07 11.77
CA ALA A 57 0.32 0.11 11.27
C ALA A 57 0.65 1.59 11.01
N ALA A 58 -0.30 2.38 10.51
CA ALA A 58 -0.10 3.80 10.27
C ALA A 58 0.01 4.64 11.56
N ALA A 59 -0.45 4.11 12.68
CA ALA A 59 -0.31 4.74 14.00
C ALA A 59 1.00 4.37 14.72
N GLU A 60 1.84 3.51 14.12
CA GLU A 60 3.11 3.06 14.70
C GLU A 60 4.26 3.94 14.22
N ASP A 61 4.74 4.85 15.04
CA ASP A 61 5.86 5.75 14.71
C ASP A 61 7.17 5.02 14.38
N THR A 62 7.31 3.78 14.87
CA THR A 62 8.50 2.95 14.72
C THR A 62 8.36 1.84 13.69
N LEU A 63 7.34 1.90 12.80
CA LEU A 63 7.09 0.85 11.81
C LEU A 63 8.26 0.66 10.83
N LEU A 64 8.96 1.74 10.51
CA LEU A 64 10.05 1.75 9.53
C LEU A 64 11.37 2.21 10.15
N THR A 65 12.45 1.62 9.71
CA THR A 65 13.81 2.14 9.98
C THR A 65 14.09 3.35 9.08
N PRO A 66 15.06 4.22 9.43
CA PRO A 66 15.46 5.32 8.56
C PRO A 66 15.89 4.88 7.15
N ALA A 67 16.55 3.74 7.02
CA ALA A 67 16.95 3.17 5.73
C ALA A 67 15.74 2.79 4.85
N GLN A 68 14.64 2.37 5.45
CA GLN A 68 13.39 2.06 4.75
C GLN A 68 12.58 3.30 4.36
N CYS A 69 12.99 4.48 4.81
CA CYS A 69 12.44 5.78 4.41
C CYS A 69 13.29 6.48 3.33
N GLU A 70 14.36 5.86 2.86
CA GLU A 70 15.19 6.42 1.79
C GLU A 70 14.50 6.28 0.43
N GLY A 71 14.36 7.40 -0.27
CA GLY A 71 13.81 7.45 -1.63
C GLY A 71 14.86 7.17 -2.71
N ALA A 72 14.44 7.30 -3.97
CA ALA A 72 15.29 7.22 -5.15
C ALA A 72 15.01 8.40 -6.10
N ALA A 73 15.98 8.77 -6.93
CA ALA A 73 15.83 9.91 -7.84
C ALA A 73 14.92 9.59 -9.04
N ASN A 74 14.95 8.36 -9.55
CA ASN A 74 14.33 7.97 -10.83
C ASN A 74 12.93 7.33 -10.66
N GLY A 75 12.17 7.74 -9.65
CA GLY A 75 10.84 7.21 -9.36
C GLY A 75 10.71 6.82 -7.88
N TYR A 76 9.50 6.54 -7.43
CA TYR A 76 9.30 6.11 -6.05
C TYR A 76 10.03 4.80 -5.76
N ARG A 77 10.65 4.72 -4.58
CA ARG A 77 11.38 3.52 -4.15
C ARG A 77 10.45 2.61 -3.36
N ARG A 78 10.57 1.31 -3.63
CA ARG A 78 9.83 0.28 -2.90
C ARG A 78 10.80 -0.52 -2.03
N HIS A 79 10.53 -0.57 -0.72
CA HIS A 79 11.25 -1.39 0.24
C HIS A 79 10.36 -2.56 0.66
N LEU A 80 10.72 -3.79 0.31
CA LEU A 80 10.00 -4.98 0.78
C LEU A 80 10.17 -5.10 2.31
N LEU A 81 9.04 -5.15 3.04
CA LEU A 81 9.01 -5.26 4.49
C LEU A 81 8.63 -6.67 4.96
N ILE A 82 7.61 -7.25 4.32
CA ILE A 82 7.08 -8.57 4.65
C ILE A 82 6.86 -9.34 3.34
N ALA A 83 7.39 -10.55 3.28
CA ALA A 83 6.99 -11.58 2.32
C ALA A 83 6.37 -12.73 3.12
N ASP A 84 5.09 -13.02 2.88
CA ASP A 84 4.43 -14.16 3.51
C ASP A 84 5.04 -15.47 3.00
N PRO A 85 5.47 -16.40 3.88
CA PRO A 85 6.06 -17.66 3.45
C PRO A 85 5.11 -18.55 2.63
N GLN A 86 3.79 -18.35 2.76
CA GLN A 86 2.76 -19.06 1.98
C GLN A 86 2.42 -18.34 0.67
N GLY A 87 3.06 -17.19 0.38
CA GLY A 87 2.83 -16.43 -0.83
C GLY A 87 1.46 -15.74 -0.92
N ARG A 88 0.72 -15.60 0.18
CA ARG A 88 -0.64 -15.01 0.22
C ARG A 88 -0.61 -13.51 0.07
N TYR A 89 0.44 -12.86 0.60
CA TYR A 89 0.61 -11.40 0.55
C TYR A 89 2.08 -10.98 0.65
N ALA A 90 2.34 -9.76 0.22
CA ALA A 90 3.58 -9.06 0.50
C ALA A 90 3.28 -7.60 0.87
N ALA A 91 4.08 -7.05 1.80
CA ALA A 91 3.99 -5.66 2.22
C ALA A 91 5.27 -4.90 1.90
N ALA A 92 5.13 -3.65 1.44
CA ALA A 92 6.26 -2.77 1.13
C ALA A 92 5.99 -1.33 1.57
N ALA A 93 7.04 -0.63 1.99
CA ALA A 93 7.04 0.81 2.07
C ALA A 93 7.36 1.39 0.69
N LEU A 94 6.60 2.40 0.28
CA LEU A 94 6.86 3.19 -0.93
C LEU A 94 7.24 4.61 -0.50
N VAL A 95 8.42 5.05 -0.94
CA VAL A 95 8.93 6.39 -0.65
C VAL A 95 8.87 7.23 -1.91
N TRP A 96 8.13 8.34 -1.81
CA TRP A 96 7.82 9.25 -2.92
C TRP A 96 8.54 10.56 -2.73
N GLN A 97 9.52 10.86 -3.59
CA GLN A 97 10.12 12.19 -3.61
C GLN A 97 9.14 13.23 -4.21
N PRO A 98 9.33 14.53 -3.94
CA PRO A 98 8.55 15.58 -4.60
C PRO A 98 8.49 15.42 -6.12
N GLY A 99 7.29 15.51 -6.70
CA GLY A 99 7.03 15.35 -8.13
C GLY A 99 6.90 13.91 -8.63
N GLN A 100 7.18 12.90 -7.79
CA GLN A 100 7.05 11.51 -8.20
C GLN A 100 5.60 11.04 -8.16
N ALA A 101 5.26 10.14 -9.10
CA ALA A 101 3.93 9.56 -9.19
C ALA A 101 3.95 8.14 -9.72
N SER A 102 2.89 7.38 -9.42
CA SER A 102 2.62 6.12 -10.10
C SER A 102 2.06 6.37 -11.51
N PRO A 103 2.17 5.39 -12.42
CA PRO A 103 1.31 5.40 -13.62
C PRO A 103 -0.17 5.32 -13.21
N VAL A 104 -1.09 5.62 -14.14
CA VAL A 104 -2.52 5.30 -13.98
C VAL A 104 -2.68 3.78 -14.09
N HIS A 105 -3.29 3.17 -13.08
CA HIS A 105 -3.39 1.72 -13.03
C HIS A 105 -4.62 1.23 -12.26
N GLY A 106 -5.15 0.10 -12.70
CA GLY A 106 -5.97 -0.78 -11.90
C GLY A 106 -5.09 -1.85 -11.23
N HIS A 107 -5.69 -2.89 -10.69
CA HIS A 107 -5.01 -3.84 -9.83
C HIS A 107 -5.11 -5.27 -10.39
N ARG A 108 -3.98 -5.99 -10.46
CA ARG A 108 -3.96 -7.43 -10.81
C ARG A 108 -4.40 -8.29 -9.64
N THR A 109 -4.22 -7.80 -8.42
CA THR A 109 -4.60 -8.41 -7.16
C THR A 109 -5.26 -7.37 -6.27
N TRP A 110 -5.82 -7.76 -5.13
CA TRP A 110 -6.25 -6.78 -4.14
C TRP A 110 -5.04 -5.98 -3.61
N CYS A 111 -5.29 -4.75 -3.24
CA CYS A 111 -4.30 -3.85 -2.66
C CYS A 111 -4.92 -3.10 -1.48
N GLY A 112 -4.21 -3.07 -0.35
CA GLY A 112 -4.47 -2.14 0.73
C GLY A 112 -3.29 -1.18 0.86
N TYR A 113 -3.53 0.12 1.13
CA TYR A 113 -2.46 1.02 1.47
C TYR A 113 -2.83 1.98 2.60
N ALA A 114 -1.81 2.46 3.29
CA ALA A 114 -1.89 3.54 4.27
C ALA A 114 -0.80 4.56 4.01
N VAL A 115 -1.10 5.86 4.16
CA VAL A 115 -0.07 6.91 4.17
C VAL A 115 0.52 6.98 5.58
N LEU A 116 1.83 6.80 5.70
CA LEU A 116 2.55 6.80 6.97
C LEU A 116 3.09 8.19 7.33
N ASP A 117 3.62 8.90 6.33
CA ASP A 117 4.17 10.25 6.51
C ASP A 117 3.95 11.10 5.26
N GLY A 118 3.81 12.40 5.45
CA GLY A 118 3.54 13.36 4.39
C GLY A 118 2.12 13.27 3.86
N ALA A 119 1.94 13.62 2.60
CA ALA A 119 0.66 13.57 1.90
C ALA A 119 0.85 13.15 0.44
N LEU A 120 -0.11 12.39 -0.08
CA LEU A 120 -0.20 12.04 -1.48
C LEU A 120 -1.47 12.62 -2.07
N ARG A 121 -1.45 12.94 -3.36
CA ARG A 121 -2.64 13.22 -4.14
C ARG A 121 -3.07 11.94 -4.86
N GLU A 122 -4.30 11.53 -4.65
CA GLU A 122 -4.91 10.40 -5.35
C GLU A 122 -5.91 10.91 -6.39
N THR A 123 -5.68 10.58 -7.66
CA THR A 123 -6.65 10.77 -8.73
C THR A 123 -7.31 9.43 -9.04
N LEU A 124 -8.63 9.38 -8.94
CA LEU A 124 -9.46 8.22 -9.24
C LEU A 124 -9.99 8.33 -10.68
N TYR A 125 -10.13 7.19 -11.34
CA TYR A 125 -10.59 7.09 -12.72
C TYR A 125 -11.71 6.06 -12.86
N ALA A 126 -12.62 6.28 -13.82
CA ALA A 126 -13.54 5.27 -14.31
C ALA A 126 -12.97 4.60 -15.56
N TRP A 127 -13.18 3.31 -15.68
CA TRP A 127 -12.90 2.59 -16.92
C TRP A 127 -14.05 2.76 -17.90
N ASP A 128 -13.73 3.14 -19.14
CA ASP A 128 -14.66 3.22 -20.26
C ASP A 128 -14.36 2.04 -21.20
N GLU A 129 -15.24 1.04 -21.18
CA GLU A 129 -15.08 -0.18 -21.99
C GLU A 129 -15.20 0.10 -23.49
N ALA A 130 -16.00 1.10 -23.90
CA ALA A 130 -16.20 1.42 -25.31
C ALA A 130 -14.96 2.03 -25.96
N THR A 131 -14.18 2.78 -25.19
CA THR A 131 -12.97 3.45 -25.66
C THR A 131 -11.68 2.81 -25.17
N GLU A 132 -11.77 1.84 -24.27
CA GLU A 132 -10.64 1.20 -23.56
C GLU A 132 -9.69 2.21 -22.91
N HIS A 133 -10.24 3.29 -22.32
CA HIS A 133 -9.49 4.32 -21.64
C HIS A 133 -10.04 4.58 -20.23
N ALA A 134 -9.16 5.00 -19.35
CA ALA A 134 -9.52 5.49 -18.02
C ALA A 134 -9.84 7.00 -18.09
N GLN A 135 -11.00 7.40 -17.58
CA GLN A 135 -11.46 8.79 -17.51
C GLN A 135 -11.30 9.32 -16.08
N PRO A 136 -10.69 10.50 -15.88
CA PRO A 136 -10.54 11.05 -14.53
C PRO A 136 -11.92 11.37 -13.93
N LEU A 137 -12.16 10.92 -12.68
CA LEU A 137 -13.40 11.16 -11.95
C LEU A 137 -13.26 12.25 -10.93
N ARG A 138 -12.26 12.12 -10.05
CA ARG A 138 -12.01 13.05 -8.95
C ARG A 138 -10.60 12.91 -8.43
N THR A 139 -10.15 13.97 -7.79
CA THR A 139 -8.86 14.01 -7.08
C THR A 139 -9.12 14.30 -5.61
N GLN A 140 -8.33 13.69 -4.74
CA GLN A 140 -8.42 13.86 -3.28
C GLN A 140 -7.04 13.85 -2.65
N ALA A 141 -6.87 14.58 -1.55
CA ALA A 141 -5.69 14.48 -0.71
C ALA A 141 -5.75 13.20 0.14
N ARG A 142 -4.59 12.59 0.32
CA ARG A 142 -4.39 11.41 1.20
C ARG A 142 -3.28 11.77 2.18
N GLU A 143 -3.66 12.28 3.31
CA GLU A 143 -2.75 12.68 4.38
C GLU A 143 -2.31 11.49 5.22
N ALA A 144 -1.31 11.67 6.08
CA ALA A 144 -0.87 10.64 7.03
C ALA A 144 -2.06 10.08 7.83
N GLY A 145 -2.11 8.77 7.98
CA GLY A 145 -3.24 8.02 8.54
C GLY A 145 -4.35 7.66 7.55
N ALA A 146 -4.36 8.21 6.32
CA ALA A 146 -5.34 7.82 5.31
C ALA A 146 -5.14 6.36 4.87
N VAL A 147 -6.21 5.56 4.89
CA VAL A 147 -6.20 4.13 4.55
C VAL A 147 -7.15 3.85 3.40
N SER A 148 -6.75 2.96 2.50
CA SER A 148 -7.57 2.43 1.40
C SER A 148 -7.42 0.92 1.27
N TYR A 149 -8.45 0.28 0.73
CA TYR A 149 -8.43 -1.11 0.29
C TYR A 149 -9.28 -1.25 -0.96
N VAL A 150 -8.72 -1.92 -1.97
CA VAL A 150 -9.39 -2.17 -3.25
C VAL A 150 -9.22 -3.63 -3.66
N ARG A 151 -10.20 -4.15 -4.39
CA ARG A 151 -10.16 -5.47 -5.02
C ARG A 151 -9.38 -5.42 -6.33
N ALA A 152 -8.98 -6.59 -6.83
CA ALA A 152 -8.44 -6.72 -8.18
C ALA A 152 -9.45 -6.22 -9.22
N GLY A 153 -8.94 -5.74 -10.35
CA GLY A 153 -9.75 -5.31 -11.49
C GLY A 153 -9.58 -3.84 -11.86
N LEU A 154 -10.55 -3.32 -12.62
CA LEU A 154 -10.59 -1.96 -13.12
C LEU A 154 -11.61 -1.06 -12.40
N ASN A 155 -12.29 -1.57 -11.37
CA ASN A 155 -13.27 -0.80 -10.60
C ASN A 155 -12.64 0.24 -9.66
N ALA A 156 -11.31 0.20 -9.50
CA ALA A 156 -10.55 1.10 -8.65
C ALA A 156 -9.25 1.52 -9.34
N ILE A 157 -9.39 2.15 -10.50
CA ILE A 157 -8.25 2.73 -11.22
C ILE A 157 -7.86 4.02 -10.54
N HIS A 158 -6.56 4.18 -10.28
CA HIS A 158 -6.05 5.39 -9.67
C HIS A 158 -4.61 5.73 -10.10
N ARG A 159 -4.18 6.92 -9.69
CA ARG A 159 -2.82 7.42 -9.72
C ARG A 159 -2.52 8.09 -8.39
N LEU A 160 -1.42 7.72 -7.75
CA LEU A 160 -0.88 8.41 -6.58
C LEU A 160 0.28 9.30 -7.00
N ALA A 161 0.36 10.50 -6.43
CA ALA A 161 1.44 11.45 -6.70
C ALA A 161 1.83 12.20 -5.42
N ASN A 162 3.12 12.48 -5.27
CA ASN A 162 3.61 13.41 -4.26
C ASN A 162 3.78 14.80 -4.91
N ASP A 163 2.80 15.66 -4.74
CA ASP A 163 2.86 17.06 -5.20
C ASP A 163 3.38 18.02 -4.11
N GLY A 164 3.73 17.49 -2.94
CA GLY A 164 4.29 18.26 -1.83
C GLY A 164 5.76 18.62 -2.04
N ALA A 165 6.28 19.44 -1.11
CA ALA A 165 7.69 19.86 -1.11
C ALA A 165 8.62 18.93 -0.32
N ARG A 166 8.06 17.91 0.37
CA ARG A 166 8.81 16.92 1.17
C ARG A 166 8.50 15.51 0.70
N PRO A 167 9.38 14.55 0.95
CA PRO A 167 9.07 13.14 0.73
C PRO A 167 7.77 12.73 1.45
N ALA A 168 7.04 11.81 0.85
CA ALA A 168 5.94 11.11 1.47
C ALA A 168 6.25 9.61 1.53
N VAL A 169 5.68 8.92 2.52
CA VAL A 169 5.87 7.48 2.72
C VAL A 169 4.52 6.81 2.85
N SER A 170 4.33 5.71 2.14
CA SER A 170 3.12 4.89 2.24
C SER A 170 3.45 3.41 2.41
N LEU A 171 2.67 2.71 3.22
CA LEU A 171 2.67 1.25 3.35
C LEU A 171 1.67 0.67 2.35
N HIS A 172 2.09 -0.32 1.59
CA HIS A 172 1.23 -1.06 0.66
C HIS A 172 1.28 -2.54 0.97
N VAL A 173 0.11 -3.20 0.96
CA VAL A 173 -0.03 -4.67 1.10
C VAL A 173 -0.77 -5.19 -0.12
N TYR A 174 -0.21 -6.20 -0.78
CA TYR A 174 -0.71 -6.77 -2.02
C TYR A 174 -0.92 -8.28 -1.87
N GLY A 175 -1.94 -8.84 -2.50
CA GLY A 175 -2.21 -10.27 -2.56
C GLY A 175 -1.32 -11.02 -3.55
N VAL A 176 0.01 -10.92 -3.37
CA VAL A 176 1.02 -11.60 -4.21
C VAL A 176 2.16 -12.13 -3.33
N ALA A 177 2.88 -13.13 -3.83
CA ALA A 177 4.14 -13.54 -3.22
C ALA A 177 5.20 -12.42 -3.34
N GLY A 178 6.16 -12.41 -2.42
CA GLY A 178 7.16 -11.34 -2.30
C GLY A 178 7.95 -11.07 -3.58
N GLU A 179 8.30 -12.11 -4.34
CA GLU A 179 9.01 -11.98 -5.62
C GLU A 179 8.19 -11.27 -6.72
N HIS A 180 6.86 -11.23 -6.59
CA HIS A 180 5.97 -10.60 -7.58
C HIS A 180 5.59 -9.16 -7.24
N ILE A 181 6.03 -8.62 -6.10
CA ILE A 181 5.63 -7.28 -5.65
C ILE A 181 6.07 -6.15 -6.59
N ALA A 182 7.13 -6.36 -7.36
CA ALA A 182 7.65 -5.35 -8.28
C ALA A 182 6.85 -5.28 -9.60
N THR A 183 6.34 -6.39 -10.11
CA THR A 183 5.79 -6.52 -11.46
C THR A 183 4.37 -7.06 -11.51
N GLY A 184 3.94 -7.79 -10.47
CA GLY A 184 2.67 -8.53 -10.46
C GLY A 184 1.46 -7.76 -9.91
N VAL A 185 1.60 -6.51 -9.50
CA VAL A 185 0.56 -5.82 -8.73
C VAL A 185 -0.30 -4.87 -9.56
N ASN A 186 0.28 -4.13 -10.51
CA ASN A 186 -0.41 -3.10 -11.28
C ASN A 186 -0.92 -3.62 -12.63
N ARG A 187 -2.15 -3.27 -12.98
CA ARG A 187 -2.70 -3.36 -14.33
C ARG A 187 -2.66 -1.97 -14.95
N LEU A 188 -1.63 -1.69 -15.74
CA LEU A 188 -1.49 -0.39 -16.39
C LEU A 188 -2.62 -0.16 -17.37
N VAL A 189 -3.11 1.07 -17.45
CA VAL A 189 -4.16 1.49 -18.37
C VAL A 189 -3.81 2.83 -19.02
N THR A 190 -4.32 3.07 -20.20
CA THR A 190 -4.24 4.37 -20.86
C THR A 190 -5.31 5.28 -20.28
N ALA A 191 -4.93 6.49 -19.88
CA ALA A 191 -5.86 7.50 -19.41
C ALA A 191 -6.01 8.62 -20.44
N ARG A 192 -7.22 9.19 -20.56
CA ARG A 192 -7.44 10.46 -21.24
C ARG A 192 -7.04 11.62 -20.30
N HIS A 193 -6.44 12.63 -20.87
CA HIS A 193 -6.05 13.86 -20.19
C HIS A 193 -7.20 14.87 -20.19
#